data_14448c2fc57b377747e1e5323a7b5353
#
_entry.id   14448c2fc57b377747e1e5323a7b5353
#
_cell.length_a   1.000
_cell.length_b   1.000
_cell.length_c   1.000
_cell.angle_alpha   90.00
_cell.angle_beta   90.00
_cell.angle_gamma   90.00
#
_symmetry.space_group_name_H-M   'P 1'
#
loop_
_entity.id
_entity.type
_entity.pdbx_description
1 polymer ?
#
loop_
_entity_poly.entity_id
_entity_poly.type
_entity_poly.pdbx_seq_one_letter_code
_entity_poly.pdbx_strand_id
1 'polypeptide(L)'
;MQVGTFVGNLTSAIGITTEEAALVADLKAGSEDAFGILIAQYHQPLYSLIARSLTDPADAADITQEVFIKVFRSIRGFHGESSLRTWLYRIALHEASNQRRWWCRHKKQELTIDSTFDSADSEDDGIPLAATLADRGGSPFDLAAQAELRRNVEEALQQIPESFRNVVVLREIEGFAYEEIAEILDINVGTVKSRLTRGRTALRVLLVTESKKFASSLNPSPSNLQAGISSPETVTR
;
A
#
# COMPACT_ATOMS: atom_id res chain seq x y z
N MET A 1 -14.72 48.52 -8.41
CA MET A 1 -13.27 48.41 -8.46
C MET A 1 -12.91 46.97 -8.21
N GLN A 2 -12.27 46.38 -9.17
CA GLN A 2 -12.07 44.94 -9.31
C GLN A 2 -10.96 44.40 -8.42
N VAL A 3 -11.26 43.54 -7.48
CA VAL A 3 -10.26 42.77 -6.71
C VAL A 3 -10.53 41.25 -6.81
N GLY A 4 -11.53 40.82 -7.61
CA GLY A 4 -11.96 39.42 -7.70
C GLY A 4 -11.24 38.53 -8.70
N THR A 5 -10.35 39.05 -9.56
CA THR A 5 -9.84 38.29 -10.72
C THR A 5 -8.47 37.65 -10.51
N PHE A 6 -7.76 37.98 -9.44
CA PHE A 6 -6.36 37.53 -9.26
C PHE A 6 -6.21 36.21 -8.48
N VAL A 7 -7.22 35.82 -7.70
CA VAL A 7 -7.17 34.60 -6.90
C VAL A 7 -7.53 33.37 -7.74
N GLY A 8 -8.36 33.50 -8.76
CA GLY A 8 -8.79 32.40 -9.63
C GLY A 8 -7.69 31.84 -10.55
N ASN A 9 -6.69 32.62 -10.88
CA ASN A 9 -5.62 32.21 -11.81
C ASN A 9 -4.43 31.49 -11.15
N LEU A 10 -4.25 31.67 -9.84
CA LEU A 10 -3.20 30.96 -9.08
C LEU A 10 -3.59 29.54 -8.72
N THR A 11 -4.87 29.29 -8.44
CA THR A 11 -5.42 27.95 -8.12
C THR A 11 -5.34 27.01 -9.31
N SER A 12 -5.51 27.52 -10.53
CA SER A 12 -5.46 26.68 -11.74
C SER A 12 -4.03 26.23 -12.11
N ALA A 13 -3.01 26.97 -11.68
CA ALA A 13 -1.60 26.64 -11.94
C ALA A 13 -1.03 25.56 -10.99
N ILE A 14 -1.67 25.33 -9.84
CA ILE A 14 -1.21 24.40 -8.79
C ILE A 14 -2.04 23.10 -8.75
N GLY A 15 -3.04 22.95 -9.65
CA GLY A 15 -3.88 21.74 -9.70
C GLY A 15 -4.91 21.61 -8.57
N ILE A 16 -5.11 22.67 -7.76
CA ILE A 16 -6.14 22.70 -6.71
C ILE A 16 -7.48 23.05 -7.36
N THR A 17 -8.45 22.15 -7.27
CA THR A 17 -9.82 22.41 -7.72
C THR A 17 -10.52 23.40 -6.77
N THR A 18 -11.57 24.08 -7.26
CA THR A 18 -12.37 25.02 -6.42
C THR A 18 -12.96 24.30 -5.20
N GLU A 19 -13.36 23.05 -5.35
CA GLU A 19 -13.89 22.21 -4.27
C GLU A 19 -12.81 21.87 -3.22
N GLU A 20 -11.60 21.52 -3.67
CA GLU A 20 -10.48 21.28 -2.78
C GLU A 20 -10.08 22.52 -1.99
N ALA A 21 -10.09 23.70 -2.64
CA ALA A 21 -9.80 24.97 -1.97
C ALA A 21 -10.83 25.30 -0.87
N ALA A 22 -12.11 25.04 -1.11
CA ALA A 22 -13.16 25.21 -0.10
C ALA A 22 -12.96 24.26 1.07
N LEU A 23 -12.73 22.96 0.81
CA LEU A 23 -12.46 21.97 1.85
C LEU A 23 -11.25 22.36 2.70
N VAL A 24 -10.15 22.81 2.07
CA VAL A 24 -8.94 23.28 2.79
C VAL A 24 -9.24 24.49 3.67
N ALA A 25 -10.08 25.42 3.21
CA ALA A 25 -10.45 26.58 4.00
C ALA A 25 -11.24 26.17 5.26
N ASP A 26 -12.20 25.27 5.12
CA ASP A 26 -13.00 24.73 6.22
C ASP A 26 -12.16 23.90 7.21
N LEU A 27 -11.22 23.10 6.71
CA LEU A 27 -10.27 22.34 7.53
C LEU A 27 -9.39 23.30 8.37
N LYS A 28 -8.90 24.40 7.78
CA LYS A 28 -8.12 25.42 8.49
C LYS A 28 -8.94 26.19 9.53
N ALA A 29 -10.23 26.36 9.28
CA ALA A 29 -11.18 26.95 10.24
C ALA A 29 -11.50 25.99 11.41
N GLY A 30 -11.12 24.69 11.29
CA GLY A 30 -11.37 23.69 12.32
C GLY A 30 -12.77 23.06 12.26
N SER A 31 -13.40 23.06 11.08
CA SER A 31 -14.72 22.44 10.88
C SER A 31 -14.63 20.93 11.09
N GLU A 32 -15.42 20.40 12.03
CA GLU A 32 -15.52 18.94 12.27
C GLU A 32 -16.10 18.20 11.06
N ASP A 33 -17.07 18.79 10.39
CA ASP A 33 -17.68 18.22 9.17
C ASP A 33 -16.64 18.08 8.05
N ALA A 34 -15.80 19.09 7.85
CA ALA A 34 -14.73 19.05 6.87
C ALA A 34 -13.70 17.95 7.19
N PHE A 35 -13.36 17.75 8.48
CA PHE A 35 -12.53 16.62 8.89
C PHE A 35 -13.21 15.29 8.71
N GLY A 36 -14.51 15.18 8.96
CA GLY A 36 -15.31 13.99 8.66
C GLY A 36 -15.24 13.60 7.17
N ILE A 37 -15.42 14.58 6.28
CA ILE A 37 -15.29 14.39 4.83
C ILE A 37 -13.87 13.94 4.45
N LEU A 38 -12.85 14.58 5.00
CA LEU A 38 -11.45 14.22 4.75
C LEU A 38 -11.16 12.78 5.16
N ILE A 39 -11.56 12.37 6.36
CA ILE A 39 -11.37 11.01 6.86
C ILE A 39 -12.13 10.02 5.98
N ALA A 40 -13.40 10.26 5.68
CA ALA A 40 -14.20 9.38 4.83
C ALA A 40 -13.58 9.17 3.44
N GLN A 41 -12.99 10.20 2.87
CA GLN A 41 -12.37 10.15 1.54
C GLN A 41 -10.99 9.48 1.54
N TYR A 42 -10.15 9.75 2.55
CA TYR A 42 -8.74 9.38 2.52
C TYR A 42 -8.33 8.26 3.47
N HIS A 43 -9.20 7.85 4.42
CA HIS A 43 -8.85 6.81 5.39
C HIS A 43 -8.42 5.50 4.71
N GLN A 44 -9.27 4.93 3.86
CA GLN A 44 -8.98 3.65 3.21
C GLN A 44 -7.77 3.70 2.26
N PRO A 45 -7.62 4.70 1.38
CA PRO A 45 -6.42 4.85 0.55
C PRO A 45 -5.14 4.98 1.37
N LEU A 46 -5.11 5.81 2.41
CA LEU A 46 -3.93 5.99 3.25
C LEU A 46 -3.59 4.74 4.06
N TYR A 47 -4.60 4.07 4.64
CA TYR A 47 -4.43 2.79 5.32
C TYR A 47 -3.79 1.76 4.38
N SER A 48 -4.32 1.61 3.17
CA SER A 48 -3.80 0.66 2.18
C SER A 48 -2.35 0.98 1.75
N LEU A 49 -2.02 2.26 1.58
CA LEU A 49 -0.66 2.72 1.28
C LEU A 49 0.29 2.39 2.42
N ILE A 50 -0.11 2.70 3.66
CA ILE A 50 0.69 2.48 4.87
C ILE A 50 0.93 0.98 5.06
N ALA A 51 -0.13 0.16 5.00
CA ALA A 51 -0.03 -1.30 5.15
C ALA A 51 0.95 -1.92 4.14
N ARG A 52 0.93 -1.46 2.87
CA ARG A 52 1.89 -1.88 1.85
C ARG A 52 3.32 -1.38 2.09
N SER A 53 3.49 -0.28 2.81
CA SER A 53 4.81 0.32 3.09
C SER A 53 5.48 -0.29 4.31
N LEU A 54 4.74 -0.95 5.19
CA LEU A 54 5.24 -1.60 6.39
C LEU A 54 5.70 -3.02 6.12
N THR A 55 6.53 -3.54 7.03
CA THR A 55 6.91 -4.97 7.06
C THR A 55 5.83 -5.78 7.79
N ASP A 56 5.23 -5.19 8.83
CA ASP A 56 4.12 -5.76 9.58
C ASP A 56 2.88 -4.87 9.39
N PRO A 57 1.83 -5.37 8.72
CA PRO A 57 0.61 -4.60 8.49
C PRO A 57 -0.20 -4.33 9.77
N ALA A 58 0.05 -5.04 10.88
CA ALA A 58 -0.68 -4.87 12.14
C ALA A 58 -0.63 -3.42 12.66
N ASP A 59 0.51 -2.72 12.43
CA ASP A 59 0.68 -1.34 12.86
C ASP A 59 -0.02 -0.31 11.94
N ALA A 60 -0.60 -0.74 10.83
CA ALA A 60 -1.12 0.19 9.81
C ALA A 60 -2.29 1.04 10.32
N ALA A 61 -3.14 0.47 11.18
CA ALA A 61 -4.28 1.17 11.77
C ALA A 61 -3.81 2.32 12.67
N ASP A 62 -2.87 2.04 13.57
CA ASP A 62 -2.34 3.04 14.51
C ASP A 62 -1.60 4.15 13.77
N ILE A 63 -0.77 3.81 12.78
CA ILE A 63 -0.06 4.80 11.97
C ILE A 63 -1.05 5.65 11.16
N THR A 64 -2.12 5.06 10.63
CA THR A 64 -3.15 5.83 9.92
C THR A 64 -3.83 6.83 10.85
N GLN A 65 -4.13 6.44 12.08
CA GLN A 65 -4.68 7.36 13.08
C GLN A 65 -3.71 8.49 13.40
N GLU A 66 -2.42 8.19 13.62
CA GLU A 66 -1.39 9.20 13.85
C GLU A 66 -1.24 10.18 12.67
N VAL A 67 -1.38 9.69 11.43
CA VAL A 67 -1.39 10.53 10.23
C VAL A 67 -2.53 11.56 10.30
N PHE A 68 -3.77 11.15 10.62
CA PHE A 68 -4.89 12.08 10.73
C PHE A 68 -4.73 13.06 11.89
N ILE A 69 -4.19 12.62 13.03
CA ILE A 69 -3.84 13.53 14.16
C ILE A 69 -2.82 14.57 13.70
N LYS A 70 -1.81 14.16 12.95
CA LYS A 70 -0.78 15.06 12.43
C LYS A 70 -1.34 16.02 11.38
N VAL A 71 -2.21 15.55 10.51
CA VAL A 71 -2.95 16.37 9.54
C VAL A 71 -3.76 17.45 10.27
N PHE A 72 -4.54 17.06 11.28
CA PHE A 72 -5.33 17.99 12.10
C PHE A 72 -4.46 19.09 12.72
N ARG A 73 -3.30 18.73 13.26
CA ARG A 73 -2.37 19.69 13.90
C ARG A 73 -1.67 20.60 12.89
N SER A 74 -1.40 20.12 11.68
CA SER A 74 -0.54 20.82 10.70
C SER A 74 -1.29 21.47 9.55
N ILE A 75 -2.60 21.23 9.39
CA ILE A 75 -3.39 21.76 8.26
C ILE A 75 -3.38 23.30 8.16
N ARG A 76 -3.27 24.00 9.29
CA ARG A 76 -3.17 25.46 9.30
C ARG A 76 -1.94 25.98 8.58
N GLY A 77 -0.85 25.18 8.56
CA GLY A 77 0.39 25.47 7.84
C GLY A 77 0.42 24.97 6.40
N PHE A 78 -0.65 24.37 5.90
CA PHE A 78 -0.73 23.99 4.50
C PHE A 78 -0.94 25.22 3.62
N HIS A 79 0.02 25.55 2.77
CA HIS A 79 0.00 26.77 1.92
C HIS A 79 -0.45 26.52 0.48
N GLY A 80 -0.80 25.26 0.12
CA GLY A 80 -1.26 24.93 -1.23
C GLY A 80 -0.13 24.89 -2.26
N GLU A 81 1.10 24.63 -1.83
CA GLU A 81 2.25 24.43 -2.73
C GLU A 81 2.11 23.13 -3.59
N SER A 82 1.32 22.20 -3.09
CA SER A 82 0.91 20.97 -3.79
C SER A 82 -0.59 20.70 -3.59
N SER A 83 -1.14 19.66 -4.23
CA SER A 83 -2.50 19.21 -3.93
C SER A 83 -2.61 18.72 -2.48
N LEU A 84 -3.81 18.84 -1.88
CA LEU A 84 -4.10 18.28 -0.55
C LEU A 84 -3.77 16.78 -0.51
N ARG A 85 -4.11 16.07 -1.60
CA ARG A 85 -3.82 14.65 -1.76
C ARG A 85 -2.32 14.37 -1.70
N THR A 86 -1.49 15.07 -2.46
CA THR A 86 -0.03 14.94 -2.45
C THR A 86 0.54 15.18 -1.05
N TRP A 87 0.05 16.21 -0.37
CA TRP A 87 0.49 16.54 0.98
C TRP A 87 0.12 15.46 2.01
N LEU A 88 -1.10 14.89 1.95
CA LEU A 88 -1.55 13.79 2.80
C LEU A 88 -0.68 12.54 2.63
N TYR A 89 -0.43 12.16 1.38
CA TYR A 89 0.38 10.98 1.06
C TYR A 89 1.85 11.15 1.49
N ARG A 90 2.39 12.36 1.43
CA ARG A 90 3.72 12.68 1.98
C ARG A 90 3.77 12.48 3.49
N ILE A 91 2.76 12.98 4.23
CA ILE A 91 2.67 12.76 5.67
C ILE A 91 2.59 11.25 5.97
N ALA A 92 1.74 10.50 5.28
CA ALA A 92 1.54 9.08 5.51
C ALA A 92 2.83 8.26 5.34
N LEU A 93 3.55 8.44 4.23
CA LEU A 93 4.80 7.73 3.99
C LEU A 93 5.92 8.16 4.92
N HIS A 94 5.92 9.42 5.35
CA HIS A 94 6.87 9.89 6.35
C HIS A 94 6.62 9.21 7.70
N GLU A 95 5.36 9.11 8.16
CA GLU A 95 5.03 8.43 9.41
C GLU A 95 5.33 6.93 9.34
N ALA A 96 4.95 6.23 8.27
CA ALA A 96 5.29 4.83 8.05
C ALA A 96 6.83 4.59 8.10
N SER A 97 7.60 5.48 7.47
CA SER A 97 9.08 5.43 7.51
C SER A 97 9.66 5.73 8.89
N ASN A 98 9.05 6.64 9.65
CA ASN A 98 9.47 6.96 11.02
C ASN A 98 9.25 5.77 11.94
N GLN A 99 8.07 5.16 11.91
CA GLN A 99 7.71 3.98 12.69
C GLN A 99 8.69 2.84 12.44
N ARG A 100 8.96 2.53 11.16
CA ARG A 100 9.93 1.50 10.81
C ARG A 100 11.34 1.81 11.34
N ARG A 101 11.81 3.05 11.26
CA ARG A 101 13.11 3.47 11.82
C ARG A 101 13.15 3.32 13.33
N TRP A 102 12.02 3.57 14.00
CA TRP A 102 11.88 3.36 15.44
C TRP A 102 11.97 1.86 15.78
N TRP A 103 11.21 1.01 15.08
CA TRP A 103 11.26 -0.45 15.23
C TRP A 103 12.65 -1.03 14.99
N CYS A 104 13.32 -0.66 13.90
CA CYS A 104 14.68 -1.12 13.62
C CYS A 104 15.68 -0.76 14.72
N ARG A 105 15.48 0.36 15.41
CA ARG A 105 16.36 0.77 16.52
C ARG A 105 16.02 0.03 17.82
N HIS A 106 14.77 -0.22 18.11
CA HIS A 106 14.33 -0.80 19.40
C HIS A 106 14.34 -2.33 19.36
N LYS A 107 13.91 -2.96 18.27
CA LYS A 107 13.97 -4.42 18.11
C LYS A 107 15.41 -4.96 18.16
N LYS A 108 16.40 -4.16 17.80
CA LYS A 108 17.81 -4.51 17.96
C LYS A 108 18.28 -4.53 19.42
N GLN A 109 17.58 -3.81 20.31
CA GLN A 109 17.81 -3.82 21.74
C GLN A 109 17.07 -4.96 22.46
N GLU A 110 15.86 -5.32 22.01
CA GLU A 110 15.06 -6.40 22.62
C GLU A 110 15.60 -7.81 22.27
N LEU A 111 16.17 -8.00 21.09
CA LEU A 111 16.80 -9.29 20.69
C LEU A 111 18.03 -9.69 21.52
N THR A 112 18.47 -8.85 22.45
CA THR A 112 19.57 -9.18 23.37
C THR A 112 19.07 -9.79 24.69
N ILE A 113 17.77 -9.85 24.95
CA ILE A 113 17.22 -10.23 26.26
C ILE A 113 16.39 -11.53 26.24
N ASP A 114 15.81 -11.96 25.10
CA ASP A 114 15.01 -13.20 25.15
C ASP A 114 15.01 -13.95 23.82
N SER A 115 15.80 -14.99 23.76
CA SER A 115 15.76 -15.99 22.71
C SER A 115 14.92 -17.18 23.16
N THR A 116 13.60 -17.00 23.30
CA THR A 116 12.64 -18.10 23.36
C THR A 116 11.21 -17.52 23.29
N PHE A 117 10.66 -17.37 22.09
CA PHE A 117 9.22 -17.44 21.95
C PHE A 117 8.86 -18.04 20.59
N ASP A 118 8.13 -19.14 20.67
CA ASP A 118 7.52 -19.89 19.59
C ASP A 118 6.67 -19.00 18.67
N SER A 119 6.77 -19.31 17.39
CA SER A 119 5.87 -18.81 16.34
C SER A 119 4.46 -19.32 16.64
N ALA A 120 3.64 -18.50 17.27
CA ALA A 120 2.21 -18.73 17.33
C ALA A 120 1.60 -18.20 16.02
N ASP A 121 0.91 -19.10 15.31
CA ASP A 121 0.06 -18.82 14.18
C ASP A 121 -0.91 -17.69 14.52
N SER A 122 -0.66 -16.52 14.00
CA SER A 122 -1.65 -15.45 13.96
C SER A 122 -2.50 -15.66 12.74
N GLU A 123 -3.70 -16.19 12.93
CA GLU A 123 -4.74 -16.16 11.90
C GLU A 123 -4.97 -14.69 11.52
N ASP A 124 -4.61 -14.38 10.28
CA ASP A 124 -4.73 -13.06 9.67
C ASP A 124 -6.21 -12.75 9.38
N ASP A 125 -6.89 -12.10 10.30
CA ASP A 125 -8.14 -11.40 10.04
C ASP A 125 -7.88 -10.06 9.30
N GLY A 126 -7.08 -10.13 8.25
CA GLY A 126 -6.92 -9.05 7.29
C GLY A 126 -8.26 -8.76 6.64
N ILE A 127 -8.81 -7.56 6.87
CA ILE A 127 -10.06 -7.11 6.22
C ILE A 127 -9.88 -7.30 4.71
N PRO A 128 -10.69 -8.17 4.06
CA PRO A 128 -10.51 -8.44 2.66
C PRO A 128 -10.71 -7.16 1.86
N LEU A 129 -9.77 -6.81 1.00
CA LEU A 129 -9.92 -5.76 -0.01
C LEU A 129 -11.19 -5.94 -0.87
N ALA A 130 -11.83 -7.10 -0.78
CA ALA A 130 -13.12 -7.44 -1.36
C ALA A 130 -14.29 -6.56 -0.89
N ALA A 131 -14.20 -5.92 0.28
CA ALA A 131 -15.30 -5.10 0.82
C ALA A 131 -15.46 -3.74 0.11
N THR A 132 -14.49 -3.32 -0.71
CA THR A 132 -14.52 -2.00 -1.37
C THR A 132 -14.94 -2.06 -2.84
N LEU A 133 -15.22 -3.25 -3.39
CA LEU A 133 -15.70 -3.39 -4.76
C LEU A 133 -17.18 -3.74 -4.74
N ALA A 134 -17.98 -2.72 -5.02
CA ALA A 134 -19.40 -2.88 -5.36
C ALA A 134 -19.57 -4.00 -6.38
N ASP A 135 -20.55 -4.85 -6.08
CA ASP A 135 -21.17 -5.89 -6.87
C ASP A 135 -21.12 -5.61 -8.39
N ARG A 136 -20.09 -6.15 -9.05
CA ARG A 136 -20.11 -6.39 -10.48
C ARG A 136 -20.35 -7.87 -10.63
N GLY A 137 -21.57 -8.26 -10.95
CA GLY A 137 -22.09 -9.59 -11.10
C GLY A 137 -21.18 -10.55 -11.90
N GLY A 138 -20.14 -11.07 -11.22
CA GLY A 138 -19.23 -12.10 -11.72
C GLY A 138 -19.61 -13.44 -11.12
N SER A 139 -19.32 -14.52 -11.85
CA SER A 139 -19.43 -15.87 -11.32
C SER A 139 -18.62 -15.98 -10.01
N PRO A 140 -19.07 -16.75 -8.99
CA PRO A 140 -18.28 -17.04 -7.80
C PRO A 140 -16.83 -17.49 -8.10
N PHE A 141 -16.63 -18.17 -9.20
CA PHE A 141 -15.31 -18.57 -9.71
C PHE A 141 -14.46 -17.38 -10.15
N ASP A 142 -15.05 -16.39 -10.84
CA ASP A 142 -14.35 -15.17 -11.27
C ASP A 142 -13.97 -14.32 -10.07
N LEU A 143 -14.83 -14.26 -9.06
CA LEU A 143 -14.54 -13.53 -7.82
C LEU A 143 -13.39 -14.18 -7.04
N ALA A 144 -13.37 -15.50 -6.93
CA ALA A 144 -12.28 -16.24 -6.30
C ALA A 144 -10.96 -16.05 -7.05
N ALA A 145 -10.97 -16.15 -8.39
CA ALA A 145 -9.79 -15.93 -9.21
C ALA A 145 -9.24 -14.49 -9.10
N GLN A 146 -10.12 -13.49 -9.02
CA GLN A 146 -9.73 -12.10 -8.79
C GLN A 146 -9.13 -11.89 -7.39
N ALA A 147 -9.70 -12.52 -6.36
CA ALA A 147 -9.19 -12.44 -4.99
C ALA A 147 -7.79 -13.06 -4.90
N GLU A 148 -7.59 -14.22 -5.52
CA GLU A 148 -6.28 -14.88 -5.60
C GLU A 148 -5.25 -14.02 -6.35
N LEU A 149 -5.63 -13.44 -7.50
CA LEU A 149 -4.74 -12.55 -8.25
C LEU A 149 -4.31 -11.35 -7.42
N ARG A 150 -5.24 -10.74 -6.68
CA ARG A 150 -4.94 -9.61 -5.78
C ARG A 150 -3.95 -10.03 -4.69
N ARG A 151 -4.20 -11.16 -4.01
CA ARG A 151 -3.28 -11.68 -3.00
C ARG A 151 -1.89 -11.89 -3.56
N ASN A 152 -1.76 -12.53 -4.72
CA ASN A 152 -0.48 -12.76 -5.38
C ASN A 152 0.26 -11.44 -5.71
N VAL A 153 -0.47 -10.40 -6.12
CA VAL A 153 0.10 -9.06 -6.37
C VAL A 153 0.57 -8.41 -5.06
N GLU A 154 -0.22 -8.48 -3.98
CA GLU A 154 0.16 -7.93 -2.68
C GLU A 154 1.39 -8.65 -2.11
N GLU A 155 1.45 -9.98 -2.17
CA GLU A 155 2.60 -10.78 -1.76
C GLU A 155 3.87 -10.43 -2.57
N ALA A 156 3.72 -10.27 -3.89
CA ALA A 156 4.83 -9.85 -4.75
C ALA A 156 5.31 -8.43 -4.44
N LEU A 157 4.38 -7.51 -4.13
CA LEU A 157 4.74 -6.15 -3.71
C LEU A 157 5.54 -6.15 -2.41
N GLN A 158 5.22 -7.00 -1.44
CA GLN A 158 5.95 -7.11 -0.18
C GLN A 158 7.39 -7.62 -0.37
N GLN A 159 7.65 -8.41 -1.41
CA GLN A 159 9.00 -8.91 -1.73
C GLN A 159 9.89 -7.87 -2.44
N ILE A 160 9.32 -6.78 -2.96
CA ILE A 160 10.09 -5.71 -3.60
C ILE A 160 10.70 -4.79 -2.53
N PRO A 161 11.96 -4.34 -2.67
CA PRO A 161 12.53 -3.32 -1.80
C PRO A 161 11.63 -2.10 -1.69
N GLU A 162 11.40 -1.61 -0.48
CA GLU A 162 10.47 -0.52 -0.18
C GLU A 162 10.66 0.71 -1.07
N SER A 163 11.91 1.11 -1.33
CA SER A 163 12.19 2.27 -2.19
C SER A 163 11.66 2.13 -3.62
N PHE A 164 11.48 0.91 -4.11
CA PHE A 164 10.88 0.61 -5.42
C PHE A 164 9.37 0.39 -5.27
N ARG A 165 8.95 -0.32 -4.22
CA ARG A 165 7.55 -0.60 -3.90
C ARG A 165 6.74 0.68 -3.78
N ASN A 166 7.19 1.66 -2.98
CA ASN A 166 6.48 2.93 -2.79
C ASN A 166 6.28 3.67 -4.11
N VAL A 167 7.29 3.70 -4.99
CA VAL A 167 7.15 4.34 -6.31
C VAL A 167 6.15 3.59 -7.20
N VAL A 168 6.17 2.26 -7.18
CA VAL A 168 5.21 1.42 -7.94
C VAL A 168 3.79 1.64 -7.42
N VAL A 169 3.57 1.59 -6.11
CA VAL A 169 2.26 1.80 -5.50
C VAL A 169 1.71 3.18 -5.83
N LEU A 170 2.49 4.24 -5.63
CA LEU A 170 2.07 5.60 -5.93
C LEU A 170 1.74 5.80 -7.42
N ARG A 171 2.47 5.15 -8.33
CA ARG A 171 2.23 5.29 -9.77
C ARG A 171 1.11 4.42 -10.29
N GLU A 172 1.15 3.10 -9.98
CA GLU A 172 0.27 2.11 -10.62
C GLU A 172 -1.08 1.95 -9.89
N ILE A 173 -1.09 2.14 -8.59
CA ILE A 173 -2.30 1.97 -7.77
C ILE A 173 -2.95 3.33 -7.51
N GLU A 174 -2.16 4.29 -7.06
CA GLU A 174 -2.67 5.60 -6.68
C GLU A 174 -2.74 6.60 -7.84
N GLY A 175 -2.06 6.35 -8.95
CA GLY A 175 -2.15 7.14 -10.17
C GLY A 175 -1.44 8.50 -10.15
N PHE A 176 -0.52 8.75 -9.20
CA PHE A 176 0.21 10.01 -9.12
C PHE A 176 1.10 10.26 -10.34
N ALA A 177 1.28 11.53 -10.72
CA ALA A 177 2.27 11.95 -11.70
C ALA A 177 3.70 11.79 -11.16
N TYR A 178 4.71 11.76 -12.04
CA TYR A 178 6.10 11.58 -11.61
C TYR A 178 6.60 12.72 -10.72
N GLU A 179 6.14 13.92 -11.00
CA GLU A 179 6.45 15.14 -10.26
C GLU A 179 5.87 15.08 -8.85
N GLU A 180 4.62 14.64 -8.71
CA GLU A 180 3.96 14.44 -7.42
C GLU A 180 4.64 13.34 -6.60
N ILE A 181 5.02 12.21 -7.24
CA ILE A 181 5.77 11.13 -6.58
C ILE A 181 7.14 11.64 -6.10
N ALA A 182 7.80 12.48 -6.89
CA ALA A 182 9.06 13.10 -6.52
C ALA A 182 8.92 13.96 -5.28
N GLU A 183 7.83 14.75 -5.19
CA GLU A 183 7.49 15.57 -4.03
C GLU A 183 7.11 14.73 -2.80
N ILE A 184 6.25 13.69 -2.96
CA ILE A 184 5.83 12.82 -1.88
C ILE A 184 7.02 12.11 -1.22
N LEU A 185 7.97 11.64 -2.03
CA LEU A 185 9.12 10.84 -1.58
C LEU A 185 10.38 11.67 -1.30
N ASP A 186 10.34 12.99 -1.54
CA ASP A 186 11.49 13.89 -1.45
C ASP A 186 12.70 13.39 -2.26
N ILE A 187 12.47 13.08 -3.54
CA ILE A 187 13.49 12.61 -4.49
C ILE A 187 13.33 13.32 -5.83
N ASN A 188 14.36 13.30 -6.67
CA ASN A 188 14.24 13.86 -8.01
C ASN A 188 13.46 12.95 -8.98
N VAL A 189 12.82 13.53 -10.01
CA VAL A 189 12.02 12.82 -11.02
C VAL A 189 12.83 11.74 -11.76
N GLY A 190 14.13 11.95 -11.99
CA GLY A 190 15.03 10.94 -12.58
C GLY A 190 15.12 9.68 -11.70
N THR A 191 15.17 9.88 -10.38
CA THR A 191 15.14 8.77 -9.40
C THR A 191 13.79 8.07 -9.41
N VAL A 192 12.67 8.79 -9.51
CA VAL A 192 11.33 8.18 -9.67
C VAL A 192 11.30 7.25 -10.87
N LYS A 193 11.71 7.74 -12.06
CA LYS A 193 11.73 6.96 -13.30
C LYS A 193 12.58 5.70 -13.18
N SER A 194 13.79 5.82 -12.61
CA SER A 194 14.70 4.67 -12.44
C SER A 194 14.18 3.64 -11.44
N ARG A 195 13.62 4.09 -10.29
CA ARG A 195 13.02 3.22 -9.29
C ARG A 195 11.77 2.51 -9.82
N LEU A 196 10.92 3.22 -10.59
CA LEU A 196 9.74 2.66 -11.22
C LEU A 196 10.10 1.54 -12.21
N THR A 197 11.08 1.76 -13.07
CA THR A 197 11.55 0.73 -14.02
C THR A 197 12.06 -0.51 -13.29
N ARG A 198 12.87 -0.35 -12.24
CA ARG A 198 13.39 -1.47 -11.45
C ARG A 198 12.27 -2.17 -10.68
N GLY A 199 11.34 -1.44 -10.09
CA GLY A 199 10.18 -1.97 -9.38
C GLY A 199 9.27 -2.79 -10.30
N ARG A 200 8.92 -2.28 -11.48
CA ARG A 200 8.15 -3.02 -12.49
C ARG A 200 8.84 -4.30 -12.95
N THR A 201 10.16 -4.24 -13.14
CA THR A 201 10.94 -5.43 -13.53
C THR A 201 10.93 -6.47 -12.43
N ALA A 202 11.17 -6.08 -11.17
CA ALA A 202 11.11 -6.97 -10.02
C ALA A 202 9.73 -7.62 -9.86
N LEU A 203 8.67 -6.81 -9.92
CA LEU A 203 7.28 -7.27 -9.82
C LEU A 203 6.95 -8.29 -10.93
N ARG A 204 7.35 -8.01 -12.18
CA ARG A 204 7.14 -8.94 -13.29
C ARG A 204 7.81 -10.30 -13.05
N VAL A 205 9.05 -10.31 -12.56
CA VAL A 205 9.78 -11.55 -12.28
C VAL A 205 9.06 -12.37 -11.21
N LEU A 206 8.62 -11.73 -10.13
CA LEU A 206 7.91 -12.38 -9.03
C LEU A 206 6.58 -12.99 -9.52
N LEU A 207 5.75 -12.21 -10.21
CA LEU A 207 4.45 -12.66 -10.70
C LEU A 207 4.56 -13.81 -11.73
N VAL A 208 5.56 -13.77 -12.62
CA VAL A 208 5.82 -14.88 -13.56
C VAL A 208 6.26 -16.15 -12.82
N THR A 209 7.05 -15.99 -11.76
CA THR A 209 7.52 -17.15 -10.96
C THR A 209 6.36 -17.79 -10.20
N GLU A 210 5.48 -17.00 -9.59
CA GLU A 210 4.28 -17.50 -8.89
C GLU A 210 3.30 -18.16 -9.87
N SER A 211 3.05 -17.57 -11.04
CA SER A 211 2.21 -18.16 -12.07
C SER A 211 2.74 -19.53 -12.55
N LYS A 212 4.06 -19.69 -12.65
CA LYS A 212 4.67 -20.99 -13.01
C LYS A 212 4.54 -22.02 -11.89
N LYS A 213 4.71 -21.64 -10.63
CA LYS A 213 4.50 -22.53 -9.48
C LYS A 213 3.07 -23.03 -9.45
N PHE A 214 2.09 -22.15 -9.62
CA PHE A 214 0.68 -22.49 -9.68
C PHE A 214 0.36 -23.46 -10.83
N ALA A 215 0.85 -23.18 -12.05
CA ALA A 215 0.68 -24.09 -13.20
C ALA A 215 1.30 -25.48 -12.96
N SER A 216 2.43 -25.56 -12.25
CA SER A 216 3.10 -26.81 -11.89
C SER A 216 2.32 -27.58 -10.80
N SER A 217 1.64 -26.91 -9.89
CA SER A 217 0.81 -27.55 -8.86
C SER A 217 -0.48 -28.14 -9.42
N LEU A 218 -1.03 -27.55 -10.49
CA LEU A 218 -2.22 -28.04 -11.18
C LEU A 218 -1.94 -29.27 -12.10
N ASN A 219 -0.69 -29.45 -12.50
CA ASN A 219 -0.31 -30.58 -13.37
C ASN A 219 0.92 -31.30 -12.78
N PRO A 220 0.75 -32.11 -11.70
CA PRO A 220 1.86 -32.89 -11.15
C PRO A 220 2.33 -33.87 -12.19
N SER A 221 3.59 -33.77 -12.60
CA SER A 221 4.22 -34.72 -13.54
C SER A 221 4.06 -36.13 -13.02
N PRO A 222 3.74 -37.13 -13.88
CA PRO A 222 3.41 -38.48 -13.48
C PRO A 222 4.58 -39.31 -12.91
N SER A 223 5.75 -38.72 -12.74
CA SER A 223 6.95 -39.41 -12.25
C SER A 223 6.95 -39.73 -10.74
N ASN A 224 5.97 -39.28 -9.95
CA ASN A 224 5.92 -39.55 -8.52
C ASN A 224 4.88 -40.59 -8.06
N LEU A 225 4.20 -41.25 -9.01
CA LEU A 225 3.19 -42.28 -8.73
C LEU A 225 3.74 -43.71 -8.71
N GLN A 226 5.04 -43.93 -8.98
CA GLN A 226 5.63 -45.27 -9.06
C GLN A 226 6.40 -45.76 -7.82
N ALA A 227 6.43 -45.04 -6.75
CA ALA A 227 7.18 -45.44 -5.54
C ALA A 227 6.33 -46.16 -4.46
N GLY A 228 5.09 -46.57 -4.77
CA GLY A 228 4.15 -47.09 -3.78
C GLY A 228 3.61 -48.54 -4.05
N ILE A 229 4.15 -49.26 -5.00
CA ILE A 229 3.70 -50.67 -5.22
C ILE A 229 4.82 -51.59 -4.76
N SER A 230 4.88 -51.84 -3.47
CA SER A 230 5.58 -52.99 -2.89
C SER A 230 4.87 -54.28 -3.31
N SER A 231 5.64 -55.19 -3.87
CA SER A 231 5.25 -56.54 -4.32
C SER A 231 4.63 -57.38 -3.18
N PRO A 232 3.64 -58.24 -3.45
CA PRO A 232 3.13 -59.18 -2.44
C PRO A 232 4.14 -60.32 -2.22
N GLU A 233 4.44 -60.57 -0.95
CA GLU A 233 5.22 -61.73 -0.48
C GLU A 233 4.51 -63.03 -0.93
N THR A 234 5.24 -63.86 -1.66
CA THR A 234 4.86 -65.22 -2.00
C THR A 234 5.08 -66.09 -0.77
N VAL A 235 4.01 -66.48 -0.13
CA VAL A 235 4.01 -67.56 0.88
C VAL A 235 3.99 -68.87 0.13
N THR A 236 5.10 -69.63 0.22
CA THR A 236 5.14 -71.07 -0.17
C THR A 236 5.44 -71.86 1.10
N ARG A 237 4.49 -72.62 1.48
CA ARG A 237 4.39 -73.90 2.20
C ARG A 237 5.65 -74.47 2.85
#